data_3019c0bf65ccc976a1a8cc143d450305
#
_entry.id   3019c0bf65ccc976a1a8cc143d450305
#
_cell.length_a   1.000
_cell.length_b   1.000
_cell.length_c   1.000
_cell.angle_alpha   90.00
_cell.angle_beta   90.00
_cell.angle_gamma   90.00
#
_symmetry.space_group_name_H-M   'P 1'
#
loop_
_entity.id
_entity.type
_entity.pdbx_description
1 polymer ?
#
loop_
_entity_poly.entity_id
_entity_poly.type
_entity_poly.pdbx_seq_one_letter_code
_entity_poly.pdbx_strand_id
1 'polypeptide(L)'
;MRSMRERTSLSVLFVVSVAGVVGCAGNPVAPFDAMKTAPITAYRLQNYEPPPQVAAQPTAPGMIPGLPPEIQKWVQAGASMLPPGLLPPGLIPGAGAPAAPAVDNTPRFHSFRILGMPANVVDPKLRDELIDIFGFEKHFDDTHGSCVYAEFGFSFARINQPPADVLVSLSCDQVQAQNFMWPHRSTGLTPDTAARISKVSQSIFGG
;
A
#
# COMPACT_ATOMS: atom_id res chain seq x y z
N MET A 1 62.08 21.09 -65.74
CA MET A 1 61.34 22.08 -64.99
C MET A 1 59.95 21.58 -64.75
N ARG A 2 59.66 21.00 -63.60
CA ARG A 2 58.31 20.49 -63.22
C ARG A 2 57.94 21.13 -61.91
N SER A 3 56.89 22.00 -61.94
CA SER A 3 56.29 22.69 -60.80
C SER A 3 55.46 21.70 -59.98
N MET A 4 55.86 21.50 -58.73
CA MET A 4 55.07 20.82 -57.70
C MET A 4 54.05 21.81 -57.16
N ARG A 5 52.72 21.48 -57.35
CA ARG A 5 51.60 22.16 -56.69
C ARG A 5 51.34 21.44 -55.36
N GLU A 6 51.64 22.08 -54.26
CA GLU A 6 51.18 21.68 -52.92
C GLU A 6 49.66 21.89 -52.81
N ARG A 7 48.95 20.85 -52.52
CA ARG A 7 47.52 20.88 -52.12
C ARG A 7 47.42 20.88 -50.60
N THR A 8 47.22 22.05 -50.05
CA THR A 8 46.91 22.23 -48.63
C THR A 8 45.47 21.78 -48.41
N SER A 9 45.31 20.64 -47.72
CA SER A 9 43.98 20.09 -47.35
C SER A 9 43.57 20.74 -46.03
N LEU A 10 42.59 21.62 -46.07
CA LEU A 10 42.01 22.30 -44.92
C LEU A 10 40.97 21.37 -44.28
N SER A 11 41.36 20.65 -43.22
CA SER A 11 40.43 19.83 -42.41
C SER A 11 39.63 20.74 -41.48
N VAL A 12 38.39 20.98 -41.86
CA VAL A 12 37.41 21.68 -41.00
C VAL A 12 36.93 20.71 -39.93
N LEU A 13 37.39 20.89 -38.70
CA LEU A 13 36.90 20.18 -37.53
C LEU A 13 35.52 20.76 -37.15
N PHE A 14 34.47 20.02 -37.44
CA PHE A 14 33.12 20.32 -36.96
C PHE A 14 33.03 19.89 -35.48
N VAL A 15 33.16 20.82 -34.55
CA VAL A 15 32.84 20.61 -33.14
C VAL A 15 31.32 20.70 -32.98
N VAL A 16 30.68 19.55 -32.93
CA VAL A 16 29.24 19.47 -32.58
C VAL A 16 29.12 19.66 -31.07
N SER A 17 28.84 20.90 -30.66
CA SER A 17 28.46 21.19 -29.28
C SER A 17 27.07 20.59 -29.00
N VAL A 18 27.04 19.42 -28.38
CA VAL A 18 25.82 18.90 -27.78
C VAL A 18 25.50 19.76 -26.55
N ALA A 19 24.72 20.81 -26.75
CA ALA A 19 24.09 21.54 -25.66
C ALA A 19 23.12 20.58 -24.97
N GLY A 20 23.59 19.93 -23.91
CA GLY A 20 22.74 19.17 -23.02
C GLY A 20 21.68 20.12 -22.47
N VAL A 21 20.43 19.88 -22.82
CA VAL A 21 19.27 20.52 -22.15
C VAL A 21 19.27 19.99 -20.73
N VAL A 22 19.96 20.70 -19.82
CA VAL A 22 19.76 20.52 -18.38
C VAL A 22 18.35 21.03 -18.11
N GLY A 23 17.38 20.13 -18.21
CA GLY A 23 16.04 20.41 -17.75
C GLY A 23 16.14 20.85 -16.29
N CYS A 24 15.64 22.04 -15.97
CA CYS A 24 15.46 22.48 -14.60
C CYS A 24 14.51 21.52 -13.91
N ALA A 25 15.01 20.41 -13.42
CA ALA A 25 14.28 19.57 -12.47
C ALA A 25 14.15 20.43 -11.22
N GLY A 26 12.95 20.97 -11.00
CA GLY A 26 12.62 21.71 -9.80
C GLY A 26 12.98 20.89 -8.55
N ASN A 27 13.09 21.55 -7.40
CA ASN A 27 13.26 20.81 -6.15
C ASN A 27 11.92 20.17 -5.76
N PRO A 28 11.93 18.97 -5.16
CA PRO A 28 10.73 18.38 -4.54
C PRO A 28 10.14 19.36 -3.54
N VAL A 29 8.81 19.36 -3.40
CA VAL A 29 8.14 20.19 -2.39
C VAL A 29 8.34 19.64 -0.97
N ALA A 30 8.27 20.51 0.02
CA ALA A 30 8.28 20.08 1.43
C ALA A 30 7.07 19.15 1.71
N PRO A 31 7.25 18.09 2.51
CA PRO A 31 8.47 17.76 3.26
C PRO A 31 9.48 16.89 2.49
N PHE A 32 9.21 16.47 1.26
CA PHE A 32 10.04 15.52 0.50
C PHE A 32 11.42 16.06 0.12
N ASP A 33 11.58 17.37 -0.02
CA ASP A 33 12.87 18.01 -0.25
C ASP A 33 13.89 17.70 0.87
N ALA A 34 13.43 17.72 2.13
CA ALA A 34 14.23 17.40 3.30
C ALA A 34 14.45 15.88 3.51
N MET A 35 13.69 15.03 2.81
CA MET A 35 13.71 13.57 2.99
C MET A 35 14.65 12.84 2.02
N LYS A 36 15.38 13.53 1.16
CA LYS A 36 16.29 12.92 0.15
C LYS A 36 17.28 11.92 0.74
N THR A 37 17.72 12.15 1.97
CA THR A 37 18.68 11.27 2.68
C THR A 37 18.04 10.51 3.83
N ALA A 38 16.75 10.72 4.10
CA ALA A 38 16.05 10.07 5.19
C ALA A 38 15.90 8.55 4.93
N PRO A 39 15.94 7.72 5.96
CA PRO A 39 15.55 6.32 5.82
C PRO A 39 14.11 6.19 5.34
N ILE A 40 13.89 5.29 4.38
CA ILE A 40 12.56 4.96 3.87
C ILE A 40 12.30 3.48 4.16
N THR A 41 11.16 3.20 4.78
CA THR A 41 10.67 1.84 4.99
C THR A 41 9.43 1.62 4.13
N ALA A 42 9.43 0.55 3.35
CA ALA A 42 8.32 0.15 2.52
C ALA A 42 7.55 -1.02 3.15
N TYR A 43 6.25 -1.01 2.98
CA TYR A 43 5.32 -2.01 3.48
C TYR A 43 4.49 -2.54 2.32
N ARG A 44 4.36 -3.87 2.25
CA ARG A 44 3.34 -4.50 1.43
C ARG A 44 2.10 -4.69 2.30
N LEU A 45 0.95 -4.25 1.82
CA LEU A 45 -0.27 -4.19 2.61
C LEU A 45 -1.34 -5.12 2.04
N GLN A 46 -2.22 -5.58 2.89
CA GLN A 46 -3.42 -6.28 2.48
C GLN A 46 -4.46 -5.24 2.07
N ASN A 47 -4.71 -5.12 0.77
CA ASN A 47 -5.61 -4.12 0.19
C ASN A 47 -7.09 -4.32 0.57
N TYR A 48 -7.48 -5.56 0.86
CA TYR A 48 -8.83 -5.91 1.31
C TYR A 48 -8.75 -6.74 2.59
N GLU A 49 -9.41 -6.27 3.60
CA GLU A 49 -9.65 -7.03 4.81
C GLU A 49 -11.16 -7.34 4.87
N PRO A 50 -11.55 -8.61 4.86
CA PRO A 50 -12.96 -8.95 5.03
C PRO A 50 -13.45 -8.31 6.35
N PRO A 51 -14.66 -7.78 6.38
CA PRO A 51 -15.21 -7.23 7.62
C PRO A 51 -15.06 -8.28 8.72
N PRO A 52 -14.67 -7.86 9.95
CA PRO A 52 -14.55 -8.80 11.06
C PRO A 52 -15.84 -9.60 11.11
N GLN A 53 -15.71 -10.91 11.00
CA GLN A 53 -16.87 -11.77 11.22
C GLN A 53 -17.35 -11.41 12.63
N VAL A 54 -18.44 -10.67 12.70
CA VAL A 54 -19.14 -10.46 13.96
C VAL A 54 -19.35 -11.87 14.45
N ALA A 55 -18.59 -12.29 15.46
CA ALA A 55 -18.79 -13.58 16.09
C ALA A 55 -20.29 -13.61 16.35
N ALA A 56 -20.99 -14.55 15.72
CA ALA A 56 -22.44 -14.62 15.82
C ALA A 56 -22.75 -14.41 17.30
N GLN A 57 -23.47 -13.33 17.63
CA GLN A 57 -23.79 -13.05 19.02
C GLN A 57 -24.24 -14.37 19.60
N PRO A 58 -23.76 -14.80 20.76
CA PRO A 58 -24.20 -16.03 21.34
C PRO A 58 -25.73 -15.92 21.46
N THR A 59 -26.41 -16.44 20.46
CA THR A 59 -27.84 -16.67 20.51
C THR A 59 -28.02 -17.52 21.75
N ALA A 60 -28.93 -17.08 22.62
CA ALA A 60 -29.24 -17.82 23.85
C ALA A 60 -29.20 -19.32 23.57
N PRO A 61 -28.61 -20.15 24.45
CA PRO A 61 -28.40 -21.58 24.21
C PRO A 61 -29.67 -22.20 23.64
N GLY A 62 -29.58 -22.69 22.40
CA GLY A 62 -30.75 -23.31 21.76
C GLY A 62 -31.49 -22.49 20.69
N MET A 63 -31.06 -21.25 20.38
CA MET A 63 -31.65 -20.48 19.27
C MET A 63 -30.81 -20.62 18.01
N ILE A 64 -31.40 -21.18 16.96
CA ILE A 64 -30.79 -21.19 15.61
C ILE A 64 -31.27 -19.95 14.86
N PRO A 65 -30.36 -19.06 14.43
CA PRO A 65 -30.74 -17.84 13.70
C PRO A 65 -31.53 -18.16 12.44
N GLY A 66 -32.68 -17.51 12.28
CA GLY A 66 -33.51 -17.67 11.08
C GLY A 66 -34.61 -18.75 11.18
N LEU A 67 -34.71 -19.51 12.27
CA LEU A 67 -35.82 -20.40 12.48
C LEU A 67 -36.99 -19.74 13.24
N PRO A 68 -38.25 -19.95 12.83
CA PRO A 68 -39.40 -19.51 13.58
C PRO A 68 -39.39 -20.04 15.03
N PRO A 69 -39.86 -19.25 16.00
CA PRO A 69 -39.80 -19.63 17.44
C PRO A 69 -40.49 -20.94 17.79
N GLU A 70 -41.46 -21.34 17.00
CA GLU A 70 -42.18 -22.60 17.16
C GLU A 70 -41.29 -23.81 16.82
N ILE A 71 -40.51 -23.71 15.77
CA ILE A 71 -39.57 -24.77 15.36
C ILE A 71 -38.40 -24.85 16.35
N GLN A 72 -37.97 -23.74 16.91
CA GLN A 72 -36.92 -23.72 17.93
C GLN A 72 -37.32 -24.50 19.19
N LYS A 73 -38.59 -24.42 19.61
CA LYS A 73 -39.12 -25.21 20.73
C LYS A 73 -39.08 -26.71 20.45
N TRP A 74 -39.36 -27.10 19.20
CA TRP A 74 -39.30 -28.51 18.79
C TRP A 74 -37.88 -29.06 18.77
N VAL A 75 -36.95 -28.27 18.32
CA VAL A 75 -35.51 -28.61 18.32
C VAL A 75 -34.98 -28.77 19.76
N GLN A 76 -35.38 -27.88 20.67
CA GLN A 76 -35.01 -28.00 22.08
C GLN A 76 -35.63 -29.23 22.75
N ALA A 77 -36.88 -29.51 22.49
CA ALA A 77 -37.55 -30.69 23.03
C ALA A 77 -36.97 -32.01 22.45
N GLY A 78 -36.60 -32.00 21.17
CA GLY A 78 -36.00 -33.15 20.51
C GLY A 78 -34.55 -33.41 20.94
N ALA A 79 -33.77 -32.37 21.20
CA ALA A 79 -32.37 -32.49 21.62
C ALA A 79 -32.23 -33.16 23.01
N SER A 80 -33.23 -33.02 23.90
CA SER A 80 -33.24 -33.65 25.20
C SER A 80 -33.55 -35.15 25.18
N MET A 81 -34.06 -35.66 24.07
CA MET A 81 -34.43 -37.09 23.89
C MET A 81 -33.34 -37.90 23.16
N LEU A 82 -32.30 -37.27 22.66
CA LEU A 82 -31.24 -37.95 21.92
C LEU A 82 -30.14 -38.47 22.89
N PRO A 83 -29.63 -39.69 22.69
CA PRO A 83 -28.50 -40.21 23.46
C PRO A 83 -27.28 -39.30 23.31
N PRO A 84 -26.53 -39.07 24.40
CA PRO A 84 -25.30 -38.30 24.31
C PRO A 84 -24.30 -38.96 23.35
N GLY A 85 -23.87 -38.21 22.34
CA GLY A 85 -22.90 -38.67 21.33
C GLY A 85 -23.40 -38.70 19.89
N LEU A 86 -24.67 -38.49 19.63
CA LEU A 86 -25.23 -38.42 18.28
C LEU A 86 -25.37 -37.00 17.71
N LEU A 87 -25.17 -36.00 18.55
CA LEU A 87 -25.18 -34.60 18.10
C LEU A 87 -23.78 -34.17 17.62
N PRO A 88 -23.68 -33.52 16.45
CA PRO A 88 -22.41 -32.94 16.01
C PRO A 88 -21.87 -31.97 17.08
N PRO A 89 -20.52 -31.91 17.29
CA PRO A 89 -19.92 -30.94 18.20
C PRO A 89 -20.26 -29.53 17.73
N GLY A 90 -20.95 -28.75 18.54
CA GLY A 90 -21.49 -27.43 18.22
C GLY A 90 -23.00 -27.25 18.39
N LEU A 91 -23.77 -28.35 18.54
CA LEU A 91 -25.20 -28.31 18.85
C LEU A 91 -25.49 -28.69 20.29
N ILE A 92 -24.48 -28.92 21.13
CA ILE A 92 -24.69 -29.28 22.54
C ILE A 92 -24.89 -27.99 23.33
N PRO A 93 -26.06 -27.74 23.90
CA PRO A 93 -26.28 -26.62 24.81
C PRO A 93 -25.36 -26.78 26.04
N GLY A 94 -24.41 -25.89 26.20
CA GLY A 94 -23.51 -25.89 27.36
C GLY A 94 -22.05 -26.34 27.11
N ALA A 95 -21.70 -26.82 25.93
CA ALA A 95 -20.32 -27.18 25.59
C ALA A 95 -19.62 -26.04 24.82
N GLY A 96 -19.18 -25.05 25.53
CA GLY A 96 -18.33 -24.03 24.98
C GLY A 96 -18.66 -22.67 25.56
N ALA A 97 -17.88 -22.23 26.51
CA ALA A 97 -17.77 -20.80 26.77
C ALA A 97 -17.50 -20.10 25.43
N PRO A 98 -18.16 -18.96 25.11
CA PRO A 98 -17.85 -18.21 23.92
C PRO A 98 -16.35 -17.92 23.94
N ALA A 99 -15.63 -18.43 22.94
CA ALA A 99 -14.22 -18.07 22.78
C ALA A 99 -14.15 -16.55 22.77
N ALA A 100 -13.42 -15.98 23.72
CA ALA A 100 -13.16 -14.55 23.73
C ALA A 100 -12.71 -14.16 22.31
N PRO A 101 -13.16 -13.04 21.75
CA PRO A 101 -12.75 -12.61 20.42
C PRO A 101 -11.22 -12.64 20.38
N ALA A 102 -10.67 -13.43 19.48
CA ALA A 102 -9.24 -13.54 19.31
C ALA A 102 -8.71 -12.12 19.04
N VAL A 103 -7.87 -11.62 19.95
CA VAL A 103 -7.22 -10.33 19.74
C VAL A 103 -6.35 -10.47 18.50
N ASP A 104 -6.68 -9.74 17.46
CA ASP A 104 -5.91 -9.72 16.22
C ASP A 104 -4.60 -8.96 16.46
N ASN A 105 -3.53 -9.69 16.77
CA ASN A 105 -2.19 -9.15 16.98
C ASN A 105 -1.39 -9.01 15.68
N THR A 106 -2.04 -9.09 14.53
CA THR A 106 -1.36 -8.96 13.24
C THR A 106 -0.76 -7.57 13.10
N PRO A 107 0.53 -7.45 12.73
CA PRO A 107 1.16 -6.16 12.53
C PRO A 107 0.40 -5.33 11.48
N ARG A 108 0.21 -4.05 11.78
CA ARG A 108 -0.51 -3.11 10.90
C ARG A 108 0.34 -1.88 10.61
N PHE A 109 0.18 -1.39 9.39
CA PHE A 109 0.60 -0.05 9.00
C PHE A 109 -0.67 0.79 8.87
N HIS A 110 -0.90 1.66 9.83
CA HIS A 110 -2.19 2.32 10.04
C HIS A 110 -3.34 1.29 10.17
N SER A 111 -4.36 1.37 9.34
CA SER A 111 -5.51 0.44 9.36
C SER A 111 -5.27 -0.86 8.59
N PHE A 112 -4.17 -0.98 7.82
CA PHE A 112 -3.93 -2.10 6.91
C PHE A 112 -2.98 -3.14 7.50
N ARG A 113 -3.28 -4.42 7.31
CA ARG A 113 -2.37 -5.52 7.69
C ARG A 113 -1.12 -5.50 6.84
N ILE A 114 0.03 -5.72 7.47
CA ILE A 114 1.30 -5.85 6.77
C ILE A 114 1.43 -7.28 6.25
N LEU A 115 1.72 -7.43 4.96
CA LEU A 115 2.01 -8.70 4.30
C LEU A 115 3.52 -8.93 4.26
N GLY A 116 4.00 -9.91 5.01
CA GLY A 116 5.41 -10.22 5.11
C GLY A 116 6.18 -9.26 6.02
N MET A 117 7.45 -9.03 5.71
CA MET A 117 8.31 -8.14 6.51
C MET A 117 8.43 -6.77 5.82
N PRO A 118 8.47 -5.67 6.61
CA PRO A 118 8.82 -4.36 6.09
C PRO A 118 10.22 -4.38 5.45
N ALA A 119 10.39 -3.65 4.36
CA ALA A 119 11.64 -3.56 3.62
C ALA A 119 12.26 -2.16 3.75
N ASN A 120 13.52 -2.07 4.15
CA ASN A 120 14.25 -0.81 4.10
C ASN A 120 14.72 -0.53 2.67
N VAL A 121 14.40 0.65 2.15
CA VAL A 121 14.80 1.09 0.82
C VAL A 121 16.24 1.59 0.87
N VAL A 122 17.19 0.67 0.64
CA VAL A 122 18.63 0.97 0.73
C VAL A 122 19.22 1.42 -0.62
N ASP A 123 18.62 1.05 -1.74
CA ASP A 123 19.06 1.45 -3.08
C ASP A 123 18.81 2.96 -3.28
N PRO A 124 19.86 3.76 -3.52
CA PRO A 124 19.72 5.20 -3.74
C PRO A 124 18.79 5.54 -4.92
N LYS A 125 18.80 4.75 -5.97
CA LYS A 125 17.95 4.99 -7.15
C LYS A 125 16.47 4.82 -6.84
N LEU A 126 16.12 3.79 -6.05
CA LEU A 126 14.74 3.57 -5.63
C LEU A 126 14.28 4.66 -4.66
N ARG A 127 15.17 5.15 -3.80
CA ARG A 127 14.88 6.28 -2.90
C ARG A 127 14.65 7.57 -3.69
N ASP A 128 15.55 7.89 -4.63
CA ASP A 128 15.41 9.07 -5.47
C ASP A 128 14.12 9.01 -6.31
N GLU A 129 13.77 7.83 -6.80
CA GLU A 129 12.53 7.60 -7.53
C GLU A 129 11.29 7.86 -6.65
N LEU A 130 11.27 7.36 -5.41
CA LEU A 130 10.16 7.62 -4.47
C LEU A 130 10.07 9.11 -4.12
N ILE A 131 11.19 9.79 -3.92
CA ILE A 131 11.23 11.24 -3.67
C ILE A 131 10.76 12.03 -4.91
N ASP A 132 11.13 11.60 -6.11
CA ASP A 132 10.62 12.23 -7.33
C ASP A 132 9.11 12.02 -7.44
N ILE A 133 8.64 10.81 -7.27
CA ILE A 133 7.20 10.50 -7.35
C ILE A 133 6.40 11.35 -6.36
N PHE A 134 6.74 11.32 -5.08
CA PHE A 134 5.93 11.99 -4.05
C PHE A 134 6.25 13.49 -3.89
N GLY A 135 7.35 13.96 -4.43
CA GLY A 135 7.81 15.34 -4.29
C GLY A 135 7.33 16.31 -5.36
N PHE A 136 6.64 15.86 -6.42
CA PHE A 136 6.24 16.74 -7.52
C PHE A 136 4.77 16.61 -7.88
N GLU A 137 4.08 17.74 -7.98
CA GLU A 137 2.66 17.87 -8.35
C GLU A 137 2.28 17.16 -9.64
N LYS A 138 3.18 17.15 -10.63
CA LYS A 138 2.94 16.57 -11.97
C LYS A 138 2.58 15.08 -11.98
N HIS A 139 2.79 14.39 -10.87
CA HIS A 139 2.53 12.97 -10.69
C HIS A 139 1.11 12.67 -10.19
N PHE A 140 0.37 13.73 -9.85
CA PHE A 140 -0.96 13.62 -9.26
C PHE A 140 -1.99 14.37 -10.09
N ASP A 141 -3.20 13.84 -10.13
CA ASP A 141 -4.35 14.46 -10.78
C ASP A 141 -5.60 14.33 -9.91
N ASP A 142 -6.72 14.88 -10.38
CA ASP A 142 -7.99 14.85 -9.65
C ASP A 142 -8.79 13.57 -9.91
N THR A 143 -8.27 12.66 -10.76
CA THR A 143 -8.95 11.44 -11.15
C THR A 143 -8.57 10.32 -10.20
N HIS A 144 -9.47 9.90 -9.35
CA HIS A 144 -9.26 8.76 -8.45
C HIS A 144 -10.58 8.10 -8.05
N GLY A 145 -10.49 6.85 -7.58
CA GLY A 145 -11.64 6.15 -7.00
C GLY A 145 -12.07 6.76 -5.66
N SER A 146 -13.27 6.43 -5.21
CA SER A 146 -13.79 6.84 -3.89
C SER A 146 -13.34 5.92 -2.75
N CYS A 147 -12.56 4.88 -3.06
CA CYS A 147 -12.06 3.88 -2.10
C CYS A 147 -10.61 4.16 -1.70
N VAL A 148 -10.17 3.57 -0.59
CA VAL A 148 -8.76 3.48 -0.21
C VAL A 148 -8.49 2.02 0.15
N TYR A 149 -7.98 1.26 -0.82
CA TYR A 149 -7.51 -0.11 -0.61
C TYR A 149 -6.00 -0.12 -0.80
N ALA A 150 -5.24 0.27 0.23
CA ALA A 150 -3.81 0.44 0.09
C ALA A 150 -3.10 -0.90 -0.11
N GLU A 151 -2.38 -1.03 -1.22
CA GLU A 151 -1.49 -2.15 -1.52
C GLU A 151 -0.09 -1.93 -0.98
N PHE A 152 0.33 -0.67 -0.85
CA PHE A 152 1.65 -0.31 -0.37
C PHE A 152 1.60 0.83 0.64
N GLY A 153 2.58 0.84 1.54
CA GLY A 153 2.85 1.94 2.44
C GLY A 153 4.32 2.33 2.38
N PHE A 154 4.61 3.62 2.44
CA PHE A 154 5.97 4.15 2.50
C PHE A 154 6.08 5.08 3.70
N SER A 155 7.07 4.81 4.56
CA SER A 155 7.33 5.59 5.76
C SER A 155 8.67 6.31 5.61
N PHE A 156 8.64 7.63 5.59
CA PHE A 156 9.81 8.50 5.49
C PHE A 156 10.18 9.01 6.88
N ALA A 157 11.33 8.62 7.39
CA ALA A 157 11.78 9.07 8.70
C ALA A 157 12.00 10.59 8.71
N ARG A 158 11.61 11.23 9.81
CA ARG A 158 11.84 12.66 10.04
C ARG A 158 12.54 12.88 11.38
N ILE A 159 13.44 13.85 11.43
CA ILE A 159 14.16 14.18 12.66
C ILE A 159 13.19 14.85 13.64
N ASN A 160 13.06 14.31 14.85
CA ASN A 160 12.23 14.86 15.93
C ASN A 160 10.74 15.04 15.59
N GLN A 161 10.25 14.33 14.60
CA GLN A 161 8.83 14.32 14.20
C GLN A 161 8.37 12.89 13.91
N PRO A 162 7.07 12.61 13.99
CA PRO A 162 6.55 11.34 13.48
C PRO A 162 6.92 11.15 12.02
N PRO A 163 7.16 9.93 11.55
CA PRO A 163 7.45 9.68 10.14
C PRO A 163 6.33 10.22 9.25
N ALA A 164 6.68 10.65 8.06
CA ALA A 164 5.70 10.97 7.03
C ALA A 164 5.33 9.68 6.32
N ASP A 165 4.11 9.24 6.50
CA ASP A 165 3.63 7.98 5.97
C ASP A 165 2.71 8.23 4.77
N VAL A 166 2.92 7.49 3.69
CA VAL A 166 2.11 7.55 2.48
C VAL A 166 1.51 6.17 2.23
N LEU A 167 0.20 6.08 2.24
CA LEU A 167 -0.55 4.92 1.76
C LEU A 167 -0.79 5.07 0.27
N VAL A 168 -0.57 4.01 -0.48
CA VAL A 168 -0.75 3.96 -1.93
C VAL A 168 -1.79 2.91 -2.29
N SER A 169 -2.82 3.35 -2.97
CA SER A 169 -3.87 2.51 -3.53
C SER A 169 -3.77 2.53 -5.06
N LEU A 170 -3.22 1.47 -5.64
CA LEU A 170 -3.18 1.31 -7.09
C LEU A 170 -4.54 0.92 -7.67
N SER A 171 -5.35 0.19 -6.89
CA SER A 171 -6.70 -0.21 -7.30
C SER A 171 -7.71 0.93 -7.28
N CYS A 172 -7.42 2.02 -6.56
CA CYS A 172 -8.26 3.21 -6.47
C CYS A 172 -7.58 4.45 -7.06
N ASP A 173 -6.41 4.29 -7.67
CA ASP A 173 -5.59 5.33 -8.30
C ASP A 173 -5.36 6.54 -7.39
N GLN A 174 -4.99 6.30 -6.11
CA GLN A 174 -4.79 7.42 -5.18
C GLN A 174 -3.76 7.14 -4.09
N VAL A 175 -3.31 8.24 -3.48
CA VAL A 175 -2.48 8.23 -2.27
C VAL A 175 -3.20 8.89 -1.10
N GLN A 176 -2.82 8.46 0.11
CA GLN A 176 -3.28 9.09 1.33
C GLN A 176 -2.09 9.37 2.26
N ALA A 177 -1.88 10.62 2.63
CA ALA A 177 -0.89 11.04 3.61
C ALA A 177 -1.35 10.75 5.03
N GLN A 178 -0.43 10.32 5.87
CA GLN A 178 -0.64 10.10 7.29
C GLN A 178 0.48 10.78 8.08
N ASN A 179 0.15 11.40 9.20
CA ASN A 179 1.09 12.10 10.09
C ASN A 179 1.74 13.36 9.48
N PHE A 180 1.30 13.83 8.31
CA PHE A 180 1.73 15.09 7.71
C PHE A 180 0.65 15.64 6.76
N MET A 181 0.76 16.91 6.43
CA MET A 181 -0.12 17.55 5.44
C MET A 181 0.37 17.19 4.03
N TRP A 182 -0.52 16.65 3.21
CA TRP A 182 -0.22 16.38 1.81
C TRP A 182 0.09 17.69 1.06
N PRO A 183 1.23 17.80 0.37
CA PRO A 183 1.66 19.08 -0.18
C PRO A 183 1.06 19.42 -1.55
N HIS A 184 0.43 18.46 -2.23
CA HIS A 184 -0.13 18.63 -3.55
C HIS A 184 -1.65 18.91 -3.48
N ARG A 185 -2.20 19.47 -4.54
CA ARG A 185 -3.65 19.76 -4.62
C ARG A 185 -4.46 18.49 -4.75
N SER A 186 -3.92 17.51 -5.49
CA SER A 186 -4.60 16.29 -5.84
C SER A 186 -3.92 15.09 -5.20
N THR A 187 -4.69 14.03 -4.99
CA THR A 187 -4.22 12.76 -4.46
C THR A 187 -4.35 11.60 -5.44
N GLY A 188 -4.97 11.83 -6.59
CA GLY A 188 -5.10 10.84 -7.66
C GLY A 188 -3.75 10.57 -8.32
N LEU A 189 -3.51 9.32 -8.70
CA LEU A 189 -2.29 8.91 -9.38
C LEU A 189 -2.49 8.98 -10.89
N THR A 190 -1.59 9.67 -11.59
CA THR A 190 -1.55 9.53 -13.04
C THR A 190 -1.20 8.08 -13.42
N PRO A 191 -1.66 7.55 -14.58
CA PRO A 191 -1.33 6.17 -15.00
C PRO A 191 0.17 5.88 -15.06
N ASP A 192 0.98 6.87 -15.47
CA ASP A 192 2.44 6.76 -15.47
C ASP A 192 2.98 6.61 -14.05
N THR A 193 2.48 7.40 -13.12
CA THR A 193 2.89 7.35 -11.71
C THR A 193 2.51 6.02 -11.06
N ALA A 194 1.32 5.51 -11.32
CA ALA A 194 0.88 4.20 -10.82
C ALA A 194 1.82 3.07 -11.34
N ALA A 195 2.18 3.12 -12.62
CA ALA A 195 3.12 2.18 -13.22
C ALA A 195 4.53 2.28 -12.60
N ARG A 196 5.02 3.51 -12.35
CA ARG A 196 6.32 3.75 -11.68
C ARG A 196 6.31 3.19 -10.25
N ILE A 197 5.27 3.45 -9.47
CA ILE A 197 5.14 2.93 -8.10
C ILE A 197 5.11 1.40 -8.10
N SER A 198 4.36 0.79 -9.01
CA SER A 198 4.31 -0.66 -9.17
C SER A 198 5.70 -1.24 -9.44
N LYS A 199 6.47 -0.64 -10.35
CA LYS A 199 7.84 -1.05 -10.67
C LYS A 199 8.79 -0.92 -9.48
N VAL A 200 8.74 0.21 -8.77
CA VAL A 200 9.54 0.43 -7.55
C VAL A 200 9.20 -0.61 -6.49
N SER A 201 7.91 -0.84 -6.25
CA SER A 201 7.44 -1.83 -5.28
C SER A 201 7.88 -3.25 -5.64
N GLN A 202 7.82 -3.63 -6.91
CA GLN A 202 8.36 -4.92 -7.39
C GLN A 202 9.86 -5.03 -7.14
N SER A 203 10.62 -3.94 -7.35
CA SER A 203 12.06 -3.94 -7.10
C SER A 203 12.41 -4.04 -5.62
N ILE A 204 11.59 -3.49 -4.73
CA ILE A 204 11.81 -3.51 -3.28
C ILE A 204 11.45 -4.87 -2.68
N PHE A 205 10.32 -5.46 -3.08
CA PHE A 205 9.80 -6.67 -2.44
C PHE A 205 10.21 -7.97 -3.13
N GLY A 206 10.94 -7.88 -4.24
CA GLY A 206 11.30 -9.02 -5.07
C GLY A 206 10.05 -9.65 -5.71
N GLY A 207 10.04 -9.81 -7.00
CA GLY A 207 8.95 -10.48 -7.69
C GLY A 207 8.80 -11.96 -7.29
#